data_85e69627971f8e122331ff4726a2207e
#
_entry.id   85e69627971f8e122331ff4726a2207e
#
_cell.length_a   1.000
_cell.length_b   1.000
_cell.length_c   1.000
_cell.angle_alpha   90.00
_cell.angle_beta   90.00
_cell.angle_gamma   90.00
#
_symmetry.space_group_name_H-M   'P 1'
#
loop_
_entity.id
_entity.type
_entity.pdbx_description
1 polymer ?
#
loop_
_entity_poly.entity_id
_entity_poly.type
_entity_poly.pdbx_seq_one_letter_code
_entity_poly.pdbx_strand_id
1 'polypeptide(L)'
;MHSFDVVVIGAGAAGLFCAGVAGQLGLKVLLADHTPKVAEKIRISGGGRCNFTNLHTSAANFLGNNPNFCRSALSRYTPAHFIELLRRHHIAYHEKHQGQLFCDRSAQDVIDMLLAECATGGVTHWQTCPIHALRVVDGTTPASRDGYEMDSAMGTIRCHSVVIATGGLSIPKIGATDFGYRIARQFDLGVVDPRPALVPLVFAPAAWAPFAQLSGLSLPVAIETGTKKDKARFLEDLLFTHRGLSGPAVLQISSYWRPAAPLRIDLAPECELVGALTQAKLGSRKLLVNELARLVPARLAESWIAGAAPDGPQWQRPVNEVSDKALHALAESLSRWQLVPTGTEGYAKAEVTAGGVDTRALSSQTMESTQPGLYFIGEVVDVTGWLGGYNFQWAWAGAYACAHGLAARHAAAPTPVFSNPVT
;
A
#
# COMPACT_ATOMS: atom_id res chain seq x y z
N MET A 1 20.98 -13.60 -28.24
CA MET A 1 21.44 -13.07 -26.96
C MET A 1 21.27 -11.56 -26.99
N HIS A 2 20.65 -10.97 -25.99
CA HIS A 2 20.40 -9.53 -25.89
C HIS A 2 21.27 -8.93 -24.79
N SER A 3 21.73 -7.70 -24.96
CA SER A 3 22.59 -7.02 -23.98
C SER A 3 22.05 -5.62 -23.63
N PHE A 4 21.98 -5.34 -22.33
CA PHE A 4 21.51 -4.09 -21.74
C PHE A 4 22.42 -3.66 -20.59
N ASP A 5 22.37 -2.39 -20.21
CA ASP A 5 23.03 -1.93 -18.98
C ASP A 5 22.21 -2.37 -17.77
N VAL A 6 20.89 -2.23 -17.88
CA VAL A 6 19.94 -2.51 -16.81
C VAL A 6 18.74 -3.30 -17.33
N VAL A 7 18.31 -4.31 -16.57
CA VAL A 7 17.02 -4.97 -16.76
C VAL A 7 16.13 -4.68 -15.56
N VAL A 8 14.97 -4.08 -15.82
CA VAL A 8 13.90 -3.86 -14.82
C VAL A 8 12.84 -4.94 -14.99
N ILE A 9 12.57 -5.72 -13.95
CA ILE A 9 11.59 -6.82 -13.95
C ILE A 9 10.33 -6.36 -13.23
N GLY A 10 9.24 -6.20 -13.98
CA GLY A 10 7.92 -5.72 -13.55
C GLY A 10 7.60 -4.33 -14.06
N ALA A 11 6.60 -4.22 -14.95
CA ALA A 11 6.09 -2.98 -15.53
C ALA A 11 4.91 -2.38 -14.73
N GLY A 12 5.03 -2.41 -13.39
CA GLY A 12 4.17 -1.68 -12.47
C GLY A 12 4.62 -0.23 -12.27
N ALA A 13 4.07 0.45 -11.28
CA ALA A 13 4.39 1.85 -10.97
C ALA A 13 5.89 2.09 -10.81
N ALA A 14 6.53 1.37 -9.89
CA ALA A 14 7.95 1.54 -9.61
C ALA A 14 8.83 1.18 -10.82
N GLY A 15 8.52 0.08 -11.53
CA GLY A 15 9.32 -0.38 -12.66
C GLY A 15 9.26 0.55 -13.86
N LEU A 16 8.08 1.01 -14.26
CA LEU A 16 7.91 1.99 -15.34
C LEU A 16 8.67 3.29 -15.02
N PHE A 17 8.47 3.82 -13.83
CA PHE A 17 9.10 5.06 -13.43
C PHE A 17 10.65 4.93 -13.36
N CYS A 18 11.15 3.83 -12.77
CA CYS A 18 12.58 3.55 -12.73
C CYS A 18 13.18 3.42 -14.12
N ALA A 19 12.54 2.65 -15.00
CA ALA A 19 13.03 2.44 -16.37
C ALA A 19 13.08 3.74 -17.17
N GLY A 20 12.02 4.56 -17.11
CA GLY A 20 11.97 5.86 -17.79
C GLY A 20 13.09 6.79 -17.31
N VAL A 21 13.24 6.96 -15.99
CA VAL A 21 14.28 7.82 -15.42
C VAL A 21 15.68 7.29 -15.76
N ALA A 22 15.93 5.98 -15.62
CA ALA A 22 17.23 5.39 -15.93
C ALA A 22 17.60 5.54 -17.42
N GLY A 23 16.62 5.35 -18.32
CA GLY A 23 16.82 5.58 -19.76
C GLY A 23 17.15 7.03 -20.09
N GLN A 24 16.43 7.99 -19.48
CA GLN A 24 16.71 9.43 -19.65
C GLN A 24 18.07 9.86 -19.07
N LEU A 25 18.61 9.08 -18.10
CA LEU A 25 19.99 9.24 -17.61
C LEU A 25 21.05 8.57 -18.50
N GLY A 26 20.67 8.05 -19.67
CA GLY A 26 21.56 7.53 -20.71
C GLY A 26 21.86 6.04 -20.61
N LEU A 27 21.15 5.27 -19.76
CA LEU A 27 21.33 3.82 -19.65
C LEU A 27 20.51 3.09 -20.72
N LYS A 28 21.06 2.01 -21.26
CA LYS A 28 20.33 1.08 -22.13
C LYS A 28 19.48 0.14 -21.28
N VAL A 29 18.19 0.42 -21.20
CA VAL A 29 17.26 -0.26 -20.29
C VAL A 29 16.35 -1.22 -21.04
N LEU A 30 16.19 -2.44 -20.49
CA LEU A 30 15.09 -3.35 -20.79
C LEU A 30 14.10 -3.33 -19.63
N LEU A 31 12.83 -3.08 -19.92
CA LEU A 31 11.71 -3.28 -19.01
C LEU A 31 10.95 -4.55 -19.44
N ALA A 32 10.93 -5.58 -18.60
CA ALA A 32 10.26 -6.86 -18.88
C ALA A 32 9.12 -7.12 -17.90
N ASP A 33 7.98 -7.55 -18.41
CA ASP A 33 6.83 -7.95 -17.59
C ASP A 33 6.21 -9.25 -18.13
N HIS A 34 5.79 -10.12 -17.23
CA HIS A 34 5.16 -11.41 -17.56
C HIS A 34 3.68 -11.29 -17.86
N THR A 35 3.02 -10.21 -17.42
CA THR A 35 1.58 -10.01 -17.59
C THR A 35 1.26 -9.45 -19.00
N PRO A 36 0.05 -9.67 -19.53
CA PRO A 36 -0.35 -9.13 -20.84
C PRO A 36 -0.72 -7.65 -20.78
N LYS A 37 -0.96 -7.10 -19.58
CA LYS A 37 -1.39 -5.71 -19.39
C LYS A 37 -0.44 -4.97 -18.46
N VAL A 38 0.07 -3.85 -18.93
CA VAL A 38 0.97 -2.99 -18.17
C VAL A 38 0.22 -2.25 -17.06
N ALA A 39 0.87 -2.13 -15.88
CA ALA A 39 0.45 -1.27 -14.78
C ALA A 39 -1.00 -1.48 -14.27
N GLU A 40 -1.51 -2.71 -14.27
CA GLU A 40 -2.90 -3.00 -13.87
C GLU A 40 -3.24 -2.46 -12.46
N LYS A 41 -2.29 -2.46 -11.52
CA LYS A 41 -2.54 -1.91 -10.18
C LYS A 41 -2.76 -0.39 -10.20
N ILE A 42 -2.10 0.36 -11.09
CA ILE A 42 -2.40 1.78 -11.34
C ILE A 42 -3.82 1.90 -11.89
N ARG A 43 -4.14 1.11 -12.92
CA ARG A 43 -5.43 1.15 -13.64
C ARG A 43 -6.63 1.01 -12.73
N ILE A 44 -6.59 0.08 -11.77
CA ILE A 44 -7.72 -0.19 -10.87
C ILE A 44 -7.70 0.69 -9.61
N SER A 45 -6.60 1.37 -9.31
CA SER A 45 -6.46 2.15 -8.09
C SER A 45 -7.36 3.38 -8.08
N GLY A 46 -7.77 3.79 -6.87
CA GLY A 46 -8.59 4.98 -6.69
C GLY A 46 -9.91 4.94 -7.46
N GLY A 47 -10.51 3.75 -7.65
CA GLY A 47 -11.71 3.59 -8.45
C GLY A 47 -11.51 3.90 -9.94
N GLY A 48 -10.32 3.64 -10.48
CA GLY A 48 -9.94 3.90 -11.87
C GLY A 48 -9.43 5.33 -12.13
N ARG A 49 -9.18 6.12 -11.06
CA ARG A 49 -8.66 7.49 -11.14
C ARG A 49 -7.26 7.67 -10.61
N CYS A 50 -6.58 6.62 -10.21
CA CYS A 50 -5.24 6.61 -9.65
C CYS A 50 -5.08 7.61 -8.49
N ASN A 51 -5.08 7.14 -7.25
CA ASN A 51 -4.64 7.94 -6.11
C ASN A 51 -3.10 7.99 -6.11
N PHE A 52 -2.52 8.88 -6.91
CA PHE A 52 -1.12 8.82 -7.32
C PHE A 52 -0.13 9.30 -6.26
N THR A 53 -0.54 10.09 -5.28
CA THR A 53 0.29 10.55 -4.15
C THR A 53 -0.57 11.14 -3.02
N ASN A 54 0.10 11.54 -1.93
CA ASN A 54 -0.48 12.29 -0.83
C ASN A 54 0.39 13.50 -0.46
N LEU A 55 -0.22 14.66 -0.33
CA LEU A 55 0.47 15.92 0.02
C LEU A 55 1.17 15.86 1.38
N HIS A 56 0.63 15.08 2.32
CA HIS A 56 1.12 14.98 3.69
C HIS A 56 2.10 13.82 3.89
N THR A 57 2.75 13.36 2.80
CA THR A 57 3.68 12.23 2.86
C THR A 57 4.89 12.54 3.75
N SER A 58 5.07 11.70 4.76
CA SER A 58 6.24 11.71 5.64
C SER A 58 6.62 10.26 5.99
N ALA A 59 7.80 10.04 6.56
CA ALA A 59 8.21 8.70 6.97
C ALA A 59 7.28 8.06 8.04
N ALA A 60 6.57 8.88 8.82
CA ALA A 60 5.61 8.41 9.82
C ALA A 60 4.39 7.68 9.23
N ASN A 61 4.14 7.86 7.93
CA ASN A 61 3.04 7.20 7.22
C ASN A 61 3.41 5.82 6.67
N PHE A 62 4.61 5.32 6.99
CA PHE A 62 5.09 4.03 6.49
C PHE A 62 5.44 3.08 7.62
N LEU A 63 5.11 1.81 7.41
CA LEU A 63 5.44 0.69 8.29
C LEU A 63 6.53 -0.16 7.64
N GLY A 64 7.28 -0.86 8.46
CA GLY A 64 8.33 -1.81 8.11
C GLY A 64 9.19 -2.08 9.34
N ASN A 65 10.06 -3.08 9.28
CA ASN A 65 10.98 -3.37 10.39
C ASN A 65 12.00 -2.24 10.62
N ASN A 66 12.29 -1.44 9.59
CA ASN A 66 13.08 -0.22 9.68
C ASN A 66 12.27 1.00 9.23
N PRO A 67 11.56 1.68 10.14
CA PRO A 67 10.69 2.81 9.81
C PRO A 67 11.43 4.03 9.25
N ASN A 68 12.77 4.08 9.36
CA ASN A 68 13.58 5.16 8.84
C ASN A 68 14.09 4.93 7.41
N PHE A 69 13.97 3.71 6.87
CA PHE A 69 14.52 3.36 5.57
C PHE A 69 14.02 4.25 4.43
N CYS A 70 12.72 4.56 4.42
CA CYS A 70 12.09 5.34 3.35
C CYS A 70 12.51 6.83 3.34
N ARG A 71 13.07 7.37 4.42
CA ARG A 71 13.34 8.82 4.57
C ARG A 71 14.20 9.39 3.45
N SER A 72 15.30 8.72 3.11
CA SER A 72 16.24 9.20 2.09
C SER A 72 15.58 9.29 0.71
N ALA A 73 14.84 8.27 0.30
CA ALA A 73 14.16 8.29 -0.99
C ALA A 73 13.04 9.35 -1.03
N LEU A 74 12.18 9.39 0.00
CA LEU A 74 11.07 10.35 0.09
C LEU A 74 11.52 11.82 0.11
N SER A 75 12.69 12.13 0.70
CA SER A 75 13.23 13.50 0.70
C SER A 75 13.77 13.93 -0.67
N ARG A 76 14.23 12.99 -1.50
CA ARG A 76 14.77 13.29 -2.83
C ARG A 76 13.70 13.33 -3.92
N TYR A 77 12.62 12.58 -3.75
CA TYR A 77 11.48 12.62 -4.66
C TYR A 77 10.18 12.75 -3.87
N THR A 78 9.76 14.00 -3.74
CA THR A 78 8.58 14.39 -2.95
C THR A 78 7.29 14.36 -3.79
N PRO A 79 6.11 14.45 -3.17
CA PRO A 79 4.84 14.61 -3.89
C PRO A 79 4.86 15.75 -4.93
N ALA A 80 5.53 16.86 -4.61
CA ALA A 80 5.64 18.01 -5.53
C ALA A 80 6.34 17.65 -6.85
N HIS A 81 7.35 16.77 -6.83
CA HIS A 81 8.03 16.33 -8.05
C HIS A 81 7.11 15.51 -8.95
N PHE A 82 6.29 14.61 -8.39
CA PHE A 82 5.34 13.84 -9.20
C PHE A 82 4.20 14.71 -9.74
N ILE A 83 3.72 15.67 -8.94
CA ILE A 83 2.74 16.68 -9.38
C ILE A 83 3.30 17.49 -10.56
N GLU A 84 4.56 17.90 -10.51
CA GLU A 84 5.20 18.62 -11.61
C GLU A 84 5.31 17.74 -12.87
N LEU A 85 5.55 16.45 -12.72
CA LEU A 85 5.53 15.50 -13.84
C LEU A 85 4.14 15.45 -14.48
N LEU A 86 3.05 15.35 -13.69
CA LEU A 86 1.69 15.39 -14.21
C LEU A 86 1.39 16.69 -14.97
N ARG A 87 1.86 17.83 -14.44
CA ARG A 87 1.68 19.15 -15.09
C ARG A 87 2.38 19.23 -16.44
N ARG A 88 3.59 18.71 -16.54
CA ARG A 88 4.33 18.63 -17.83
C ARG A 88 3.58 17.82 -18.88
N HIS A 89 2.85 16.80 -18.46
CA HIS A 89 2.01 15.98 -19.33
C HIS A 89 0.55 16.45 -19.42
N HIS A 90 0.24 17.66 -18.89
CA HIS A 90 -1.10 18.27 -18.93
C HIS A 90 -2.21 17.37 -18.33
N ILE A 91 -1.87 16.58 -17.29
CA ILE A 91 -2.82 15.72 -16.60
C ILE A 91 -3.48 16.51 -15.48
N ALA A 92 -4.80 16.70 -15.58
CA ALA A 92 -5.60 17.36 -14.55
C ALA A 92 -5.83 16.41 -13.35
N TYR A 93 -5.82 16.99 -12.15
CA TYR A 93 -5.98 16.27 -10.88
C TYR A 93 -6.67 17.14 -9.83
N HIS A 94 -7.23 16.50 -8.80
CA HIS A 94 -7.83 17.18 -7.66
C HIS A 94 -7.41 16.51 -6.34
N GLU A 95 -7.51 17.28 -5.26
CA GLU A 95 -7.47 16.76 -3.90
C GLU A 95 -8.88 16.35 -3.47
N LYS A 96 -9.02 15.13 -2.94
CA LYS A 96 -10.31 14.63 -2.44
C LYS A 96 -10.49 14.97 -0.95
N HIS A 97 -9.65 14.43 -0.08
CA HIS A 97 -9.59 14.73 1.34
C HIS A 97 -8.24 14.28 1.91
N GLN A 98 -7.82 14.82 3.03
CA GLN A 98 -6.59 14.44 3.74
C GLN A 98 -5.33 14.37 2.86
N GLY A 99 -5.19 15.28 1.90
CA GLY A 99 -4.03 15.34 1.02
C GLY A 99 -3.98 14.29 -0.10
N GLN A 100 -5.02 13.47 -0.26
CA GLN A 100 -5.08 12.43 -1.31
C GLN A 100 -5.33 13.04 -2.68
N LEU A 101 -4.45 12.79 -3.64
CA LEU A 101 -4.54 13.33 -5.00
C LEU A 101 -4.95 12.27 -6.02
N PHE A 102 -5.94 12.61 -6.85
CA PHE A 102 -6.51 11.74 -7.88
C PHE A 102 -6.50 12.42 -9.24
N CYS A 103 -6.29 11.65 -10.30
CA CYS A 103 -6.52 12.15 -11.66
C CYS A 103 -8.00 12.44 -11.88
N ASP A 104 -8.31 13.52 -12.61
CA ASP A 104 -9.70 13.92 -12.87
C ASP A 104 -10.41 12.95 -13.80
N ARG A 105 -9.73 12.47 -14.85
CA ARG A 105 -10.32 11.62 -15.89
C ARG A 105 -10.12 10.14 -15.62
N SER A 106 -8.87 9.66 -15.67
CA SER A 106 -8.59 8.23 -15.65
C SER A 106 -7.19 7.93 -15.13
N ALA A 107 -7.03 6.78 -14.48
CA ALA A 107 -5.72 6.20 -14.17
C ALA A 107 -4.89 5.90 -15.43
N GLN A 108 -5.54 5.76 -16.60
CA GLN A 108 -4.85 5.58 -17.89
C GLN A 108 -3.95 6.75 -18.22
N ASP A 109 -4.32 7.98 -17.85
CA ASP A 109 -3.49 9.17 -18.09
C ASP A 109 -2.09 9.03 -17.45
N VAL A 110 -2.03 8.49 -16.23
CA VAL A 110 -0.75 8.21 -15.53
C VAL A 110 0.02 7.08 -16.24
N ILE A 111 -0.66 6.05 -16.69
CA ILE A 111 -0.02 4.93 -17.42
C ILE A 111 0.59 5.43 -18.72
N ASP A 112 -0.16 6.21 -19.50
CA ASP A 112 0.29 6.76 -20.77
C ASP A 112 1.48 7.72 -20.57
N MET A 113 1.44 8.55 -19.53
CA MET A 113 2.55 9.40 -19.13
C MET A 113 3.81 8.57 -18.82
N LEU A 114 3.72 7.53 -18.02
CA LEU A 114 4.87 6.68 -17.67
C LEU A 114 5.45 5.96 -18.88
N LEU A 115 4.60 5.51 -19.80
CA LEU A 115 5.03 4.92 -21.07
C LEU A 115 5.72 5.95 -21.96
N ALA A 116 5.23 7.19 -22.02
CA ALA A 116 5.86 8.28 -22.75
C ALA A 116 7.24 8.64 -22.16
N GLU A 117 7.40 8.67 -20.84
CA GLU A 117 8.67 8.87 -20.17
C GLU A 117 9.66 7.72 -20.49
N CYS A 118 9.18 6.47 -20.55
CA CYS A 118 9.97 5.33 -21.00
C CYS A 118 10.41 5.47 -22.47
N ALA A 119 9.50 5.89 -23.35
CA ALA A 119 9.82 6.13 -24.76
C ALA A 119 10.86 7.24 -24.94
N THR A 120 10.74 8.34 -24.20
CA THR A 120 11.73 9.43 -24.16
C THR A 120 13.10 8.93 -23.71
N GLY A 121 13.15 8.00 -22.76
CA GLY A 121 14.38 7.35 -22.30
C GLY A 121 14.91 6.24 -23.22
N GLY A 122 14.27 5.95 -24.36
CA GLY A 122 14.69 4.89 -25.28
C GLY A 122 14.58 3.48 -24.66
N VAL A 123 13.68 3.28 -23.70
CA VAL A 123 13.51 2.00 -23.00
C VAL A 123 12.96 0.93 -23.95
N THR A 124 13.64 -0.21 -24.03
CA THR A 124 13.08 -1.40 -24.68
C THR A 124 12.08 -2.05 -23.74
N HIS A 125 10.83 -2.20 -24.18
CA HIS A 125 9.76 -2.78 -23.36
C HIS A 125 9.30 -4.12 -23.92
N TRP A 126 9.43 -5.20 -23.12
CA TRP A 126 8.95 -6.55 -23.44
C TRP A 126 7.80 -6.94 -22.53
N GLN A 127 6.61 -6.93 -23.08
CA GLN A 127 5.39 -7.37 -22.44
C GLN A 127 5.19 -8.86 -22.69
N THR A 128 4.49 -9.56 -21.76
CA THR A 128 4.27 -11.02 -21.81
C THR A 128 5.59 -11.79 -21.91
N CYS A 129 6.61 -11.29 -21.21
CA CYS A 129 7.96 -11.86 -21.20
C CYS A 129 8.37 -12.30 -19.79
N PRO A 130 8.00 -13.51 -19.37
CA PRO A 130 8.44 -14.04 -18.09
C PRO A 130 9.95 -14.27 -18.07
N ILE A 131 10.58 -13.91 -16.95
CA ILE A 131 11.95 -14.25 -16.63
C ILE A 131 11.92 -15.56 -15.83
N HIS A 132 12.61 -16.59 -16.33
CA HIS A 132 12.57 -17.93 -15.74
C HIS A 132 13.71 -18.17 -14.74
N ALA A 133 14.90 -17.63 -15.03
CA ALA A 133 16.08 -17.76 -14.19
C ALA A 133 16.92 -16.49 -14.21
N LEU A 134 17.62 -16.24 -13.11
CA LEU A 134 18.58 -15.15 -12.95
C LEU A 134 19.85 -15.72 -12.33
N ARG A 135 20.99 -15.49 -12.97
CA ARG A 135 22.29 -15.97 -12.53
C ARG A 135 23.31 -14.82 -12.55
N VAL A 136 24.26 -14.83 -11.61
CA VAL A 136 25.47 -14.00 -11.69
C VAL A 136 26.40 -14.64 -12.74
N VAL A 137 27.02 -13.80 -13.52
CA VAL A 137 28.08 -14.21 -14.46
C VAL A 137 29.32 -13.38 -14.20
N ASP A 138 30.42 -14.06 -13.93
CA ASP A 138 31.71 -13.40 -13.78
C ASP A 138 32.18 -12.83 -15.11
N GLY A 139 32.86 -11.71 -15.06
CA GLY A 139 33.51 -11.15 -16.21
C GLY A 139 34.59 -12.10 -16.72
N THR A 140 34.46 -12.53 -18.00
CA THR A 140 35.37 -13.52 -18.61
C THR A 140 36.72 -12.93 -18.98
N THR A 141 36.90 -11.60 -18.86
CA THR A 141 38.16 -10.88 -19.12
C THR A 141 38.34 -9.77 -18.07
N PRO A 142 39.60 -9.31 -17.83
CA PRO A 142 39.85 -8.18 -16.93
C PRO A 142 39.09 -6.89 -17.26
N ALA A 143 38.60 -6.77 -18.49
CA ALA A 143 37.80 -5.64 -18.99
C ALA A 143 36.29 -5.90 -18.96
N SER A 144 35.87 -7.15 -18.70
CA SER A 144 34.44 -7.48 -18.58
C SER A 144 34.01 -7.39 -17.12
N ARG A 145 32.91 -6.69 -16.86
CA ARG A 145 32.31 -6.57 -15.52
C ARG A 145 31.54 -7.83 -15.21
N ASP A 146 31.53 -8.19 -13.93
CA ASP A 146 30.53 -9.08 -13.38
C ASP A 146 29.13 -8.52 -13.69
N GLY A 147 28.21 -9.39 -13.98
CA GLY A 147 26.85 -9.01 -14.35
C GLY A 147 25.86 -10.12 -14.12
N TYR A 148 24.77 -10.04 -14.83
CA TYR A 148 23.68 -10.99 -14.70
C TYR A 148 23.31 -11.59 -16.06
N GLU A 149 22.98 -12.86 -16.04
CA GLU A 149 22.38 -13.57 -17.17
C GLU A 149 20.99 -14.06 -16.77
N MET A 150 20.04 -13.88 -17.66
CA MET A 150 18.66 -14.29 -17.46
C MET A 150 18.16 -15.10 -18.63
N ASP A 151 17.37 -16.14 -18.32
CA ASP A 151 16.60 -16.89 -19.30
C ASP A 151 15.19 -16.27 -19.37
N SER A 152 14.76 -15.90 -20.57
CA SER A 152 13.44 -15.31 -20.81
C SER A 152 12.74 -16.00 -21.98
N ALA A 153 11.43 -15.77 -22.12
CA ALA A 153 10.68 -16.20 -23.29
C ALA A 153 11.20 -15.63 -24.63
N MET A 154 11.95 -14.52 -24.59
CA MET A 154 12.55 -13.87 -25.75
C MET A 154 14.03 -14.22 -25.95
N GLY A 155 14.52 -15.24 -25.23
CA GLY A 155 15.91 -15.69 -25.27
C GLY A 155 16.75 -15.22 -24.10
N THR A 156 18.06 -15.48 -24.16
CA THR A 156 19.00 -15.11 -23.10
C THR A 156 19.31 -13.63 -23.12
N ILE A 157 19.26 -13.00 -21.93
CA ILE A 157 19.55 -11.58 -21.70
C ILE A 157 20.78 -11.48 -20.79
N ARG A 158 21.70 -10.56 -21.11
CA ARG A 158 22.81 -10.17 -20.25
C ARG A 158 22.71 -8.67 -19.87
N CYS A 159 23.03 -8.36 -18.62
CA CYS A 159 23.07 -6.97 -18.16
C CYS A 159 24.05 -6.80 -17.00
N HIS A 160 24.41 -5.53 -16.70
CA HIS A 160 25.26 -5.20 -15.56
C HIS A 160 24.46 -5.09 -14.26
N SER A 161 23.20 -4.69 -14.35
CA SER A 161 22.35 -4.49 -13.18
C SER A 161 20.92 -5.01 -13.41
N VAL A 162 20.29 -5.51 -12.34
CA VAL A 162 18.92 -5.99 -12.33
C VAL A 162 18.11 -5.25 -11.26
N VAL A 163 16.93 -4.78 -11.63
CA VAL A 163 15.97 -4.14 -10.73
C VAL A 163 14.74 -5.01 -10.59
N ILE A 164 14.45 -5.46 -9.39
CA ILE A 164 13.25 -6.21 -9.04
C ILE A 164 12.15 -5.22 -8.63
N ALA A 165 11.15 -5.06 -9.50
CA ALA A 165 10.02 -4.12 -9.34
C ALA A 165 8.67 -4.85 -9.42
N THR A 166 8.64 -6.11 -8.97
CA THR A 166 7.52 -7.06 -9.18
C THR A 166 6.32 -6.82 -8.29
N GLY A 167 6.39 -5.87 -7.36
CA GLY A 167 5.32 -5.61 -6.40
C GLY A 167 5.20 -6.69 -5.32
N GLY A 168 4.08 -6.69 -4.61
CA GLY A 168 3.74 -7.66 -3.57
C GLY A 168 2.76 -8.73 -4.07
N LEU A 169 2.04 -9.37 -3.12
CA LEU A 169 1.12 -10.49 -3.37
C LEU A 169 -0.35 -10.06 -3.46
N SER A 170 -0.65 -8.78 -3.23
CA SER A 170 -2.03 -8.28 -3.23
C SER A 170 -2.65 -8.35 -4.62
N ILE A 171 -3.95 -8.66 -4.66
CA ILE A 171 -4.78 -8.80 -5.87
C ILE A 171 -4.16 -9.80 -6.86
N PRO A 172 -4.05 -11.10 -6.54
CA PRO A 172 -3.39 -12.11 -7.40
C PRO A 172 -3.92 -12.15 -8.84
N LYS A 173 -5.18 -11.77 -9.05
CA LYS A 173 -5.84 -11.76 -10.36
C LYS A 173 -5.17 -10.85 -11.40
N ILE A 174 -4.40 -9.85 -10.95
CA ILE A 174 -3.69 -8.93 -11.84
C ILE A 174 -2.24 -9.34 -12.11
N GLY A 175 -1.83 -10.56 -11.72
CA GLY A 175 -0.52 -11.10 -12.01
C GLY A 175 0.50 -10.98 -10.86
N ALA A 176 0.06 -10.76 -9.61
CA ALA A 176 0.96 -10.76 -8.47
C ALA A 176 1.58 -12.15 -8.25
N THR A 177 2.90 -12.20 -8.06
CA THR A 177 3.68 -13.42 -7.82
C THR A 177 4.71 -13.21 -6.73
N ASP A 178 5.27 -14.30 -6.21
CA ASP A 178 6.35 -14.30 -5.23
C ASP A 178 7.76 -14.18 -5.85
N PHE A 179 7.85 -13.93 -7.15
CA PHE A 179 9.11 -13.93 -7.90
C PHE A 179 10.20 -13.08 -7.22
N GLY A 180 9.88 -11.83 -6.83
CA GLY A 180 10.83 -10.95 -6.17
C GLY A 180 11.35 -11.50 -4.84
N TYR A 181 10.49 -12.15 -4.06
CA TYR A 181 10.88 -12.79 -2.80
C TYR A 181 11.72 -14.05 -3.03
N ARG A 182 11.47 -14.83 -4.09
CA ARG A 182 12.32 -15.96 -4.47
C ARG A 182 13.71 -15.50 -4.90
N ILE A 183 13.80 -14.43 -5.69
CA ILE A 183 15.08 -13.82 -6.07
C ILE A 183 15.82 -13.31 -4.83
N ALA A 184 15.16 -12.62 -3.91
CA ALA A 184 15.81 -12.19 -2.67
C ALA A 184 16.41 -13.37 -1.89
N ARG A 185 15.66 -14.46 -1.69
CA ARG A 185 16.16 -15.66 -1.00
C ARG A 185 17.28 -16.36 -1.76
N GLN A 186 17.24 -16.38 -3.11
CA GLN A 186 18.30 -16.95 -3.94
C GLN A 186 19.67 -16.27 -3.71
N PHE A 187 19.65 -14.98 -3.35
CA PHE A 187 20.85 -14.20 -3.04
C PHE A 187 21.05 -13.98 -1.53
N ASP A 188 20.50 -14.86 -0.69
CA ASP A 188 20.64 -14.84 0.77
C ASP A 188 20.15 -13.54 1.42
N LEU A 189 19.27 -12.81 0.76
CA LEU A 189 18.64 -11.61 1.34
C LEU A 189 17.44 -12.02 2.18
N GLY A 190 17.34 -11.43 3.38
CA GLY A 190 16.19 -11.63 4.27
C GLY A 190 14.89 -11.18 3.65
N VAL A 191 13.82 -11.90 3.95
CA VAL A 191 12.45 -11.50 3.60
C VAL A 191 11.61 -11.52 4.86
N VAL A 192 11.06 -10.36 5.23
CA VAL A 192 10.06 -10.22 6.29
C VAL A 192 8.76 -10.86 5.77
N ASP A 193 8.13 -11.72 6.57
CA ASP A 193 6.98 -12.50 6.14
C ASP A 193 5.88 -11.63 5.51
N PRO A 194 5.58 -11.81 4.22
CA PRO A 194 4.54 -11.06 3.54
C PRO A 194 3.16 -11.39 4.11
N ARG A 195 2.36 -10.35 4.34
CA ARG A 195 0.98 -10.49 4.81
C ARG A 195 0.06 -9.47 4.15
N PRO A 196 -1.26 -9.77 4.02
CA PRO A 196 -2.23 -8.81 3.54
C PRO A 196 -2.26 -7.56 4.43
N ALA A 197 -2.30 -6.37 3.83
CA ALA A 197 -2.42 -5.10 4.51
C ALA A 197 -3.38 -4.16 3.73
N LEU A 198 -3.92 -3.15 4.40
CA LEU A 198 -5.04 -2.36 3.88
C LEU A 198 -6.15 -3.31 3.39
N VAL A 199 -6.64 -4.16 4.29
CA VAL A 199 -7.50 -5.30 3.99
C VAL A 199 -8.69 -5.35 4.96
N PRO A 200 -9.90 -5.73 4.52
CA PRO A 200 -11.03 -5.95 5.39
C PRO A 200 -10.75 -7.02 6.44
N LEU A 201 -11.28 -6.83 7.64
CA LEU A 201 -11.17 -7.74 8.78
C LEU A 201 -12.44 -8.57 8.92
N VAL A 202 -12.27 -9.87 9.21
CA VAL A 202 -13.38 -10.82 9.37
C VAL A 202 -13.47 -11.33 10.80
N PHE A 203 -14.67 -11.75 11.18
CA PHE A 203 -14.99 -12.23 12.53
C PHE A 203 -15.63 -13.62 12.49
N ALA A 204 -15.62 -14.32 13.60
CA ALA A 204 -16.34 -15.59 13.73
C ALA A 204 -17.85 -15.39 13.43
N PRO A 205 -18.48 -16.27 12.63
CA PRO A 205 -19.88 -16.08 12.22
C PRO A 205 -20.86 -15.84 13.37
N ALA A 206 -20.73 -16.58 14.47
CA ALA A 206 -21.59 -16.42 15.63
C ALA A 206 -21.42 -15.04 16.31
N ALA A 207 -20.19 -14.54 16.41
CA ALA A 207 -19.90 -13.23 16.98
C ALA A 207 -20.32 -12.08 16.05
N TRP A 208 -20.34 -12.33 14.73
CA TRP A 208 -20.70 -11.31 13.73
C TRP A 208 -22.20 -11.29 13.40
N ALA A 209 -22.95 -12.36 13.69
CA ALA A 209 -24.37 -12.47 13.36
C ALA A 209 -25.23 -11.25 13.79
N PRO A 210 -25.04 -10.65 14.98
CA PRO A 210 -25.83 -9.46 15.38
C PRO A 210 -25.61 -8.24 14.50
N PHE A 211 -24.44 -8.14 13.84
CA PHE A 211 -24.01 -6.99 13.06
C PHE A 211 -24.14 -7.18 11.54
N ALA A 212 -24.36 -8.41 11.06
CA ALA A 212 -24.44 -8.75 9.64
C ALA A 212 -25.55 -7.96 8.90
N GLN A 213 -26.65 -7.67 9.59
CA GLN A 213 -27.75 -6.85 9.08
C GLN A 213 -27.38 -5.38 8.84
N LEU A 214 -26.27 -4.89 9.40
CA LEU A 214 -25.74 -3.54 9.20
C LEU A 214 -24.93 -3.44 7.90
N SER A 215 -24.76 -4.51 7.14
CA SER A 215 -24.00 -4.50 5.89
C SER A 215 -24.40 -3.33 4.98
N GLY A 216 -23.40 -2.60 4.48
CA GLY A 216 -23.55 -1.39 3.69
C GLY A 216 -23.66 -0.09 4.52
N LEU A 217 -23.74 -0.18 5.84
CA LEU A 217 -23.71 1.00 6.71
C LEU A 217 -22.26 1.50 6.82
N SER A 218 -22.07 2.80 6.58
CA SER A 218 -20.79 3.49 6.81
C SER A 218 -20.99 4.65 7.79
N LEU A 219 -20.00 4.88 8.66
CA LEU A 219 -19.99 6.00 9.61
C LEU A 219 -18.56 6.33 10.03
N PRO A 220 -18.28 7.60 10.41
CA PRO A 220 -17.01 7.99 11.00
C PRO A 220 -16.83 7.32 12.37
N VAL A 221 -15.63 6.77 12.60
CA VAL A 221 -15.26 6.11 13.86
C VAL A 221 -13.83 6.47 14.26
N ALA A 222 -13.52 6.34 15.55
CA ALA A 222 -12.16 6.22 16.00
C ALA A 222 -11.84 4.74 16.27
N ILE A 223 -10.88 4.18 15.56
CA ILE A 223 -10.47 2.78 15.71
C ILE A 223 -9.04 2.69 16.17
N GLU A 224 -8.77 1.79 17.13
CA GLU A 224 -7.42 1.57 17.64
C GLU A 224 -7.11 0.08 17.85
N THR A 225 -5.82 -0.26 17.76
CA THR A 225 -5.27 -1.59 18.13
C THR A 225 -3.87 -1.44 18.71
N GLY A 226 -3.34 -2.55 19.21
CA GLY A 226 -2.00 -2.60 19.80
C GLY A 226 -1.93 -2.05 21.23
N THR A 227 -0.71 -2.05 21.77
CA THR A 227 -0.41 -1.56 23.13
C THR A 227 0.88 -0.74 23.11
N LYS A 228 0.95 0.31 23.90
CA LYS A 228 2.17 1.15 24.10
C LYS A 228 2.84 1.52 22.77
N LYS A 229 3.97 0.85 22.46
CA LYS A 229 4.82 1.17 21.29
C LYS A 229 4.19 0.83 19.94
N ASP A 230 3.28 -0.17 19.92
CA ASP A 230 2.64 -0.65 18.68
C ASP A 230 1.20 -0.12 18.55
N LYS A 231 0.83 0.86 19.37
CA LYS A 231 -0.50 1.46 19.34
C LYS A 231 -0.67 2.27 18.07
N ALA A 232 -1.73 1.96 17.32
CA ALA A 232 -2.20 2.76 16.19
C ALA A 232 -3.65 3.20 16.43
N ARG A 233 -3.99 4.38 15.94
CA ARG A 233 -5.34 4.94 15.98
C ARG A 233 -5.63 5.73 14.71
N PHE A 234 -6.81 5.50 14.14
CA PHE A 234 -7.30 6.23 12.97
C PHE A 234 -8.70 6.76 13.24
N LEU A 235 -8.98 7.95 12.71
CA LEU A 235 -10.27 8.62 12.69
C LEU A 235 -10.71 8.74 11.23
N GLU A 236 -11.58 7.82 10.79
CA GLU A 236 -11.96 7.63 9.40
C GLU A 236 -13.30 6.89 9.33
N ASP A 237 -13.87 6.72 8.14
CA ASP A 237 -15.08 5.94 7.94
C ASP A 237 -14.83 4.44 8.08
N LEU A 238 -15.69 3.79 8.87
CA LEU A 238 -15.84 2.34 8.95
C LEU A 238 -17.02 1.90 8.07
N LEU A 239 -16.91 0.74 7.44
CA LEU A 239 -17.98 0.12 6.66
C LEU A 239 -18.30 -1.27 7.23
N PHE A 240 -19.56 -1.51 7.61
CA PHE A 240 -20.05 -2.84 7.93
C PHE A 240 -20.22 -3.67 6.66
N THR A 241 -19.78 -4.93 6.72
CA THR A 241 -19.95 -5.92 5.65
C THR A 241 -20.63 -7.18 6.15
N HIS A 242 -21.02 -8.09 5.27
CA HIS A 242 -21.64 -9.37 5.64
C HIS A 242 -20.75 -10.27 6.52
N ARG A 243 -19.42 -10.10 6.46
CA ARG A 243 -18.46 -10.97 7.15
C ARG A 243 -17.62 -10.27 8.18
N GLY A 244 -17.71 -8.96 8.28
CA GLY A 244 -16.87 -8.18 9.16
C GLY A 244 -16.88 -6.69 8.84
N LEU A 245 -15.71 -6.08 8.96
CA LEU A 245 -15.53 -4.65 8.84
C LEU A 245 -14.58 -4.30 7.68
N SER A 246 -14.86 -3.20 7.02
CA SER A 246 -14.08 -2.59 5.95
C SER A 246 -14.13 -1.06 6.08
N GLY A 247 -13.84 -0.34 5.00
CA GLY A 247 -13.77 1.12 4.98
C GLY A 247 -12.40 1.64 5.39
N PRO A 248 -12.11 2.92 5.15
CA PRO A 248 -10.79 3.51 5.36
C PRO A 248 -10.21 3.24 6.76
N ALA A 249 -10.98 3.44 7.83
CA ALA A 249 -10.55 3.20 9.20
C ALA A 249 -10.06 1.75 9.41
N VAL A 250 -10.79 0.79 8.87
CA VAL A 250 -10.48 -0.64 9.02
C VAL A 250 -9.32 -1.05 8.14
N LEU A 251 -9.24 -0.55 6.91
CA LEU A 251 -8.11 -0.80 6.02
C LEU A 251 -6.81 -0.27 6.65
N GLN A 252 -6.80 0.95 7.17
CA GLN A 252 -5.66 1.53 7.88
C GLN A 252 -5.22 0.66 9.07
N ILE A 253 -6.16 0.35 9.97
CA ILE A 253 -5.84 -0.37 11.21
C ILE A 253 -5.40 -1.81 10.96
N SER A 254 -5.86 -2.45 9.86
CA SER A 254 -5.49 -3.81 9.49
C SER A 254 -3.99 -3.98 9.26
N SER A 255 -3.30 -2.93 8.82
CA SER A 255 -1.85 -2.93 8.63
C SER A 255 -1.10 -3.04 9.96
N TYR A 256 -1.69 -2.59 11.05
CA TYR A 256 -1.14 -2.64 12.41
C TYR A 256 -1.65 -3.83 13.22
N TRP A 257 -2.84 -4.34 12.85
CA TRP A 257 -3.44 -5.46 13.57
C TRP A 257 -2.56 -6.72 13.52
N ARG A 258 -2.53 -7.45 14.63
CA ARG A 258 -1.87 -8.76 14.76
C ARG A 258 -2.89 -9.80 15.21
N PRO A 259 -2.73 -11.08 14.83
CA PRO A 259 -3.63 -12.17 15.27
C PRO A 259 -3.90 -12.13 16.77
N ALA A 260 -5.15 -12.32 17.15
CA ALA A 260 -5.67 -12.26 18.52
C ALA A 260 -5.62 -10.88 19.21
N ALA A 261 -5.09 -9.83 18.57
CA ALA A 261 -5.15 -8.49 19.13
C ALA A 261 -6.58 -7.90 19.03
N PRO A 262 -7.10 -7.26 20.09
CA PRO A 262 -8.39 -6.61 20.02
C PRO A 262 -8.34 -5.30 19.23
N LEU A 263 -9.46 -5.01 18.56
CA LEU A 263 -9.78 -3.66 18.09
C LEU A 263 -10.63 -2.98 19.16
N ARG A 264 -10.42 -1.69 19.37
CA ARG A 264 -11.30 -0.82 20.14
C ARG A 264 -11.85 0.24 19.20
N ILE A 265 -13.15 0.38 19.19
CA ILE A 265 -13.87 1.22 18.23
C ILE A 265 -14.80 2.14 19.02
N ASP A 266 -14.66 3.44 18.78
CA ASP A 266 -15.62 4.45 19.15
C ASP A 266 -16.50 4.74 17.94
N LEU A 267 -17.78 4.40 18.04
CA LEU A 267 -18.78 4.52 16.97
C LEU A 267 -19.42 5.93 16.89
N ALA A 268 -19.06 6.83 17.80
CA ALA A 268 -19.51 8.21 17.81
C ALA A 268 -18.43 9.17 18.34
N PRO A 269 -17.24 9.22 17.67
CA PRO A 269 -16.07 9.92 18.21
C PRO A 269 -16.23 11.43 18.33
N GLU A 270 -17.21 12.03 17.67
CA GLU A 270 -17.50 13.47 17.70
C GLU A 270 -18.60 13.81 18.71
N CYS A 271 -19.17 12.81 19.42
CA CYS A 271 -20.28 12.99 20.34
C CYS A 271 -19.95 12.46 21.74
N GLU A 272 -20.15 13.29 22.76
CA GLU A 272 -20.13 12.82 24.15
C GLU A 272 -21.50 12.16 24.46
N LEU A 273 -21.59 10.83 24.19
CA LEU A 273 -22.84 10.07 24.23
C LEU A 273 -23.49 10.08 25.61
N VAL A 274 -22.71 10.01 26.70
CA VAL A 274 -23.24 9.98 28.08
C VAL A 274 -24.01 11.26 28.37
N GLY A 275 -23.40 12.41 28.15
CA GLY A 275 -24.04 13.71 28.40
C GLY A 275 -25.24 13.94 27.47
N ALA A 276 -25.11 13.56 26.19
CA ALA A 276 -26.20 13.70 25.22
C ALA A 276 -27.44 12.89 25.61
N LEU A 277 -27.26 11.62 26.04
CA LEU A 277 -28.35 10.76 26.48
C LEU A 277 -28.93 11.21 27.85
N THR A 278 -28.07 11.66 28.78
CA THR A 278 -28.51 12.23 30.06
C THR A 278 -29.33 13.50 29.84
N GLN A 279 -28.89 14.39 28.94
CA GLN A 279 -29.65 15.58 28.60
C GLN A 279 -31.00 15.24 27.94
N ALA A 280 -31.01 14.25 27.04
CA ALA A 280 -32.24 13.76 26.42
C ALA A 280 -33.23 13.22 27.46
N LYS A 281 -32.76 12.52 28.51
CA LYS A 281 -33.57 12.03 29.60
C LYS A 281 -34.33 13.15 30.35
N LEU A 282 -33.73 14.32 30.51
CA LEU A 282 -34.34 15.45 31.22
C LEU A 282 -35.48 16.10 30.43
N GLY A 283 -35.42 16.06 29.09
CA GLY A 283 -36.32 16.83 28.22
C GLY A 283 -37.20 16.02 27.28
N SER A 284 -36.98 14.70 27.16
CA SER A 284 -37.69 13.89 26.16
C SER A 284 -38.45 12.71 26.77
N ARG A 285 -39.63 12.43 26.20
CA ARG A 285 -40.41 11.24 26.47
C ARG A 285 -40.40 10.25 25.28
N LYS A 286 -39.55 10.45 24.28
CA LYS A 286 -39.41 9.57 23.14
C LYS A 286 -38.70 8.28 23.57
N LEU A 287 -38.92 7.22 22.79
CA LEU A 287 -38.20 5.97 22.99
C LEU A 287 -36.69 6.20 22.90
N LEU A 288 -35.91 5.51 23.74
CA LEU A 288 -34.46 5.61 23.78
C LEU A 288 -33.84 5.39 22.38
N VAL A 289 -34.34 4.42 21.59
CA VAL A 289 -33.87 4.18 20.22
C VAL A 289 -33.98 5.43 19.33
N ASN A 290 -35.04 6.23 19.48
CA ASN A 290 -35.22 7.44 18.70
C ASN A 290 -34.27 8.57 19.14
N GLU A 291 -33.93 8.66 20.41
CA GLU A 291 -32.94 9.62 20.90
C GLU A 291 -31.53 9.18 20.49
N LEU A 292 -31.21 7.88 20.56
CA LEU A 292 -29.94 7.34 20.09
C LEU A 292 -29.77 7.53 18.58
N ALA A 293 -30.83 7.37 17.79
CA ALA A 293 -30.83 7.58 16.34
C ALA A 293 -30.55 9.03 15.90
N ARG A 294 -30.55 10.00 16.84
CA ARG A 294 -30.10 11.37 16.59
C ARG A 294 -28.60 11.56 16.72
N LEU A 295 -27.92 10.59 17.37
CA LEU A 295 -26.50 10.64 17.71
C LEU A 295 -25.67 9.69 16.83
N VAL A 296 -26.27 8.59 16.38
CA VAL A 296 -25.67 7.59 15.48
C VAL A 296 -26.68 7.22 14.39
N PRO A 297 -26.25 6.59 13.27
CA PRO A 297 -27.17 6.16 12.22
C PRO A 297 -28.33 5.31 12.77
N ALA A 298 -29.55 5.57 12.31
CA ALA A 298 -30.77 4.92 12.85
C ALA A 298 -30.70 3.39 12.82
N ARG A 299 -30.23 2.79 11.72
CA ARG A 299 -30.02 1.33 11.60
C ARG A 299 -29.06 0.80 12.66
N LEU A 300 -28.02 1.56 13.02
CA LEU A 300 -27.08 1.19 14.07
C LEU A 300 -27.78 1.25 15.44
N ALA A 301 -28.50 2.33 15.74
CA ALA A 301 -29.26 2.48 16.98
C ALA A 301 -30.25 1.34 17.19
N GLU A 302 -31.04 1.01 16.17
CA GLU A 302 -32.00 -0.09 16.19
C GLU A 302 -31.32 -1.45 16.45
N SER A 303 -30.27 -1.76 15.67
CA SER A 303 -29.52 -3.03 15.80
C SER A 303 -28.85 -3.15 17.16
N TRP A 304 -28.29 -2.04 17.67
CA TRP A 304 -27.61 -2.02 18.96
C TRP A 304 -28.57 -2.27 20.12
N ILE A 305 -29.72 -1.59 20.08
CA ILE A 305 -30.79 -1.77 21.08
C ILE A 305 -31.38 -3.18 21.02
N ALA A 306 -31.52 -3.77 19.84
CA ALA A 306 -32.11 -5.08 19.65
C ALA A 306 -31.24 -6.26 20.10
N GLY A 307 -29.92 -6.16 19.96
CA GLY A 307 -29.08 -7.34 20.15
C GLY A 307 -27.64 -7.09 20.59
N ALA A 308 -27.10 -5.92 20.45
CA ALA A 308 -25.70 -5.64 20.77
C ALA A 308 -25.51 -4.95 22.14
N ALA A 309 -26.57 -4.40 22.71
CA ALA A 309 -26.52 -3.76 24.02
C ALA A 309 -26.57 -4.78 25.17
N PRO A 310 -25.84 -4.52 26.29
CA PRO A 310 -25.68 -5.51 27.38
C PRO A 310 -26.95 -5.96 28.07
N ASP A 311 -28.04 -5.17 28.01
CA ASP A 311 -29.24 -5.35 28.84
C ASP A 311 -30.57 -5.42 28.05
N GLY A 312 -30.55 -5.68 26.75
CA GLY A 312 -31.70 -6.07 25.89
C GLY A 312 -33.03 -5.30 26.09
N PRO A 313 -34.05 -5.91 26.71
CA PRO A 313 -35.45 -5.40 26.69
C PRO A 313 -35.70 -4.04 27.33
N GLN A 314 -34.88 -3.58 28.29
CA GLN A 314 -35.10 -2.27 28.93
C GLN A 314 -34.85 -1.06 28.01
N TRP A 315 -34.23 -1.27 26.88
CA TRP A 315 -33.94 -0.23 25.92
C TRP A 315 -35.13 0.19 25.03
N GLN A 316 -36.22 -0.56 25.03
CA GLN A 316 -37.46 -0.24 24.31
C GLN A 316 -38.41 0.70 25.08
N ARG A 317 -37.87 1.44 26.07
CA ARG A 317 -38.61 2.36 26.91
C ARG A 317 -38.38 3.82 26.49
N PRO A 318 -39.24 4.74 26.92
CA PRO A 318 -38.95 6.16 26.88
C PRO A 318 -37.65 6.48 27.62
N VAL A 319 -36.82 7.40 27.05
CA VAL A 319 -35.49 7.70 27.59
C VAL A 319 -35.51 8.20 29.03
N ASN A 320 -36.59 8.93 29.44
CA ASN A 320 -36.76 9.41 30.80
C ASN A 320 -37.04 8.31 31.83
N GLU A 321 -37.42 7.12 31.40
CA GLU A 321 -37.65 5.95 32.26
C GLU A 321 -36.41 5.06 32.42
N VAL A 322 -35.35 5.30 31.63
CA VAL A 322 -34.11 4.54 31.70
C VAL A 322 -33.22 5.07 32.83
N SER A 323 -32.58 4.20 33.59
CA SER A 323 -31.69 4.62 34.68
C SER A 323 -30.40 5.23 34.12
N ASP A 324 -29.76 6.17 34.84
CA ASP A 324 -28.49 6.78 34.45
C ASP A 324 -27.39 5.74 34.27
N LYS A 325 -27.35 4.74 35.16
CA LYS A 325 -26.42 3.61 35.05
C LYS A 325 -26.56 2.87 33.71
N ALA A 326 -27.79 2.67 33.26
CA ALA A 326 -28.07 2.01 32.00
C ALA A 326 -27.66 2.91 30.78
N LEU A 327 -27.99 4.21 30.84
CA LEU A 327 -27.55 5.14 29.79
C LEU A 327 -26.02 5.22 29.69
N HIS A 328 -25.30 5.23 30.80
CA HIS A 328 -23.85 5.14 30.82
C HIS A 328 -23.34 3.85 30.19
N ALA A 329 -23.89 2.70 30.54
CA ALA A 329 -23.51 1.39 30.01
C ALA A 329 -23.74 1.33 28.48
N LEU A 330 -24.88 1.87 28.01
CA LEU A 330 -25.14 1.99 26.57
C LEU A 330 -24.11 2.87 25.86
N ALA A 331 -23.85 4.06 26.36
CA ALA A 331 -22.88 4.98 25.80
C ALA A 331 -21.47 4.37 25.76
N GLU A 332 -21.05 3.70 26.84
CA GLU A 332 -19.76 3.00 26.88
C GLU A 332 -19.70 1.83 25.89
N SER A 333 -20.78 1.09 25.69
CA SER A 333 -20.82 -0.01 24.73
C SER A 333 -20.61 0.46 23.28
N LEU A 334 -21.04 1.68 22.95
CA LEU A 334 -20.83 2.30 21.63
C LEU A 334 -19.46 2.99 21.51
N SER A 335 -19.02 3.72 22.54
CA SER A 335 -17.75 4.48 22.49
C SER A 335 -16.52 3.63 22.79
N ARG A 336 -16.70 2.41 23.33
CA ARG A 336 -15.62 1.47 23.67
C ARG A 336 -15.88 0.07 23.14
N TRP A 337 -16.52 -0.03 21.99
CA TRP A 337 -16.82 -1.32 21.38
C TRP A 337 -15.53 -2.10 21.11
N GLN A 338 -15.47 -3.32 21.64
CA GLN A 338 -14.28 -4.15 21.53
C GLN A 338 -14.58 -5.43 20.76
N LEU A 339 -13.77 -5.71 19.75
CA LEU A 339 -13.85 -6.89 18.88
C LEU A 339 -12.49 -7.53 18.69
N VAL A 340 -12.46 -8.85 18.52
CA VAL A 340 -11.26 -9.59 18.13
C VAL A 340 -11.50 -10.21 16.77
N PRO A 341 -10.86 -9.69 15.70
CA PRO A 341 -10.93 -10.30 14.38
C PRO A 341 -10.35 -11.71 14.39
N THR A 342 -10.95 -12.62 13.62
CA THR A 342 -10.43 -13.98 13.41
C THR A 342 -9.46 -14.05 12.24
N GLY A 343 -9.41 -13.00 11.40
CA GLY A 343 -8.53 -12.93 10.22
C GLY A 343 -8.85 -11.74 9.32
N THR A 344 -8.34 -11.84 8.10
CA THR A 344 -8.57 -10.85 7.03
C THR A 344 -9.26 -11.51 5.84
N GLU A 345 -9.75 -10.73 4.87
CA GLU A 345 -10.23 -11.26 3.58
C GLU A 345 -9.09 -11.70 2.63
N GLY A 346 -7.85 -11.69 3.09
CA GLY A 346 -6.69 -12.19 2.39
C GLY A 346 -6.22 -11.31 1.23
N TYR A 347 -5.22 -11.81 0.49
CA TYR A 347 -4.60 -11.06 -0.62
C TYR A 347 -5.57 -10.69 -1.74
N ALA A 348 -6.64 -11.44 -1.92
CA ALA A 348 -7.65 -11.15 -2.95
C ALA A 348 -8.36 -9.80 -2.74
N LYS A 349 -8.40 -9.32 -1.50
CA LYS A 349 -9.04 -8.07 -1.09
C LYS A 349 -8.09 -7.05 -0.47
N ALA A 350 -6.83 -7.43 -0.25
CA ALA A 350 -5.81 -6.52 0.24
C ALA A 350 -5.41 -5.52 -0.84
N GLU A 351 -5.32 -4.25 -0.49
CA GLU A 351 -4.80 -3.25 -1.43
C GLU A 351 -3.28 -3.36 -1.60
N VAL A 352 -2.57 -3.73 -0.52
CA VAL A 352 -1.12 -3.87 -0.51
C VAL A 352 -0.67 -5.06 0.32
N THR A 353 0.62 -5.39 0.19
CA THR A 353 1.33 -6.39 0.99
C THR A 353 2.22 -5.69 2.00
N ALA A 354 2.10 -6.02 3.27
CA ALA A 354 3.08 -5.65 4.28
C ALA A 354 4.12 -6.77 4.43
N GLY A 355 5.34 -6.41 4.85
CA GLY A 355 6.50 -7.26 4.76
C GLY A 355 7.16 -7.18 3.38
N GLY A 356 8.11 -8.06 3.08
CA GLY A 356 8.86 -8.05 1.84
C GLY A 356 10.37 -8.13 2.09
N VAL A 357 11.18 -7.76 1.10
CA VAL A 357 12.64 -7.79 1.18
C VAL A 357 13.11 -6.90 2.33
N ASP A 358 13.91 -7.50 3.22
CA ASP A 358 14.38 -6.82 4.44
C ASP A 358 15.31 -5.67 4.09
N THR A 359 14.95 -4.49 4.53
CA THR A 359 15.67 -3.24 4.26
C THR A 359 17.05 -3.18 4.88
N ARG A 360 17.40 -4.07 5.82
CA ARG A 360 18.77 -4.19 6.37
C ARG A 360 19.79 -4.63 5.33
N ALA A 361 19.33 -5.32 4.28
CA ALA A 361 20.17 -5.75 3.17
C ALA A 361 20.17 -4.76 1.99
N LEU A 362 19.52 -3.61 2.11
CA LEU A 362 19.35 -2.62 1.05
C LEU A 362 19.95 -1.27 1.45
N SER A 363 20.54 -0.60 0.47
CA SER A 363 20.93 0.82 0.59
C SER A 363 19.69 1.73 0.54
N SER A 364 19.46 2.53 1.58
CA SER A 364 18.38 3.51 1.59
C SER A 364 18.60 4.67 0.60
N GLN A 365 19.80 4.80 0.03
CA GLN A 365 20.14 5.84 -0.94
C GLN A 365 19.98 5.38 -2.39
N THR A 366 20.26 4.11 -2.68
CA THR A 366 20.31 3.60 -4.07
C THR A 366 19.35 2.45 -4.31
N MET A 367 18.72 1.89 -3.27
CA MET A 367 17.92 0.65 -3.33
C MET A 367 18.74 -0.58 -3.76
N GLU A 368 20.08 -0.48 -3.87
CA GLU A 368 20.97 -1.60 -4.16
C GLU A 368 21.03 -2.55 -2.95
N SER A 369 20.99 -3.84 -3.22
CA SER A 369 21.16 -4.85 -2.18
C SER A 369 22.65 -5.09 -1.86
N THR A 370 22.91 -5.93 -0.83
CA THR A 370 24.27 -6.42 -0.57
C THR A 370 24.85 -7.26 -1.69
N GLN A 371 24.01 -7.81 -2.59
CA GLN A 371 24.44 -8.39 -3.85
C GLN A 371 24.68 -7.27 -4.88
N PRO A 372 25.93 -7.03 -5.33
CA PRO A 372 26.25 -5.90 -6.20
C PRO A 372 25.47 -5.93 -7.52
N GLY A 373 24.88 -4.80 -7.90
CA GLY A 373 24.09 -4.67 -9.13
C GLY A 373 22.67 -5.24 -9.06
N LEU A 374 22.23 -5.74 -7.90
CA LEU A 374 20.86 -6.21 -7.69
C LEU A 374 20.07 -5.22 -6.81
N TYR A 375 18.98 -4.72 -7.34
CA TYR A 375 18.15 -3.67 -6.73
C TYR A 375 16.73 -4.16 -6.48
N PHE A 376 16.08 -3.63 -5.44
CA PHE A 376 14.66 -3.91 -5.13
C PHE A 376 13.93 -2.60 -4.89
N ILE A 377 12.78 -2.39 -5.57
CA ILE A 377 12.00 -1.15 -5.50
C ILE A 377 10.49 -1.41 -5.42
N GLY A 378 9.77 -0.44 -4.86
CA GLY A 378 8.32 -0.50 -4.71
C GLY A 378 7.87 -1.47 -3.63
N GLU A 379 6.70 -2.09 -3.81
CA GLU A 379 6.02 -2.89 -2.80
C GLU A 379 6.70 -4.24 -2.47
N VAL A 380 7.66 -4.68 -3.28
CA VAL A 380 8.45 -5.89 -2.95
C VAL A 380 9.37 -5.69 -1.73
N VAL A 381 9.68 -4.43 -1.38
CA VAL A 381 10.49 -4.04 -0.22
C VAL A 381 9.61 -3.92 1.02
N ASP A 382 10.15 -4.26 2.21
CA ASP A 382 9.46 -4.09 3.51
C ASP A 382 9.28 -2.62 3.88
N VAL A 383 8.47 -1.91 3.08
CA VAL A 383 7.99 -0.54 3.29
C VAL A 383 6.53 -0.46 2.85
N THR A 384 5.64 -0.29 3.81
CA THR A 384 4.19 -0.29 3.57
C THR A 384 3.59 1.05 3.97
N GLY A 385 3.04 1.77 3.02
CA GLY A 385 2.39 3.06 3.24
C GLY A 385 0.95 2.93 3.72
N TRP A 386 0.45 3.98 4.35
CA TRP A 386 -0.95 4.15 4.69
C TRP A 386 -1.83 4.17 3.44
N LEU A 387 -3.16 4.07 3.66
CA LEU A 387 -4.16 4.27 2.61
C LEU A 387 -4.15 5.73 2.15
N GLY A 388 -4.24 5.94 0.82
CA GLY A 388 -4.41 7.30 0.30
C GLY A 388 -3.20 7.87 -0.45
N GLY A 389 -2.56 7.08 -1.32
CA GLY A 389 -1.51 7.54 -2.24
C GLY A 389 -0.08 7.32 -1.75
N TYR A 390 0.12 6.97 -0.48
CA TYR A 390 1.45 6.79 0.11
C TYR A 390 2.26 5.66 -0.54
N ASN A 391 1.62 4.53 -0.88
CA ASN A 391 2.30 3.39 -1.52
C ASN A 391 2.78 3.73 -2.94
N PHE A 392 2.04 4.56 -3.67
CA PHE A 392 2.52 5.09 -4.95
C PHE A 392 3.66 6.08 -4.75
N GLN A 393 3.57 6.97 -3.76
CA GLN A 393 4.67 7.88 -3.47
C GLN A 393 5.96 7.13 -3.12
N TRP A 394 5.87 6.03 -2.38
CA TRP A 394 7.00 5.14 -2.14
C TRP A 394 7.53 4.53 -3.44
N ALA A 395 6.65 4.07 -4.33
CA ALA A 395 7.04 3.51 -5.62
C ALA A 395 7.83 4.53 -6.46
N TRP A 396 7.37 5.79 -6.52
CA TRP A 396 8.06 6.87 -7.23
C TRP A 396 9.41 7.19 -6.59
N ALA A 397 9.44 7.39 -5.28
CA ALA A 397 10.64 7.80 -4.56
C ALA A 397 11.74 6.72 -4.59
N GLY A 398 11.38 5.45 -4.37
CA GLY A 398 12.31 4.32 -4.46
C GLY A 398 12.84 4.11 -5.87
N ALA A 399 11.98 4.26 -6.88
CA ALA A 399 12.35 4.15 -8.28
C ALA A 399 13.32 5.27 -8.72
N TYR A 400 13.05 6.51 -8.33
CA TYR A 400 13.94 7.65 -8.57
C TYR A 400 15.33 7.42 -7.95
N ALA A 401 15.35 7.00 -6.67
CA ALA A 401 16.57 6.70 -5.96
C ALA A 401 17.40 5.60 -6.64
N CYS A 402 16.73 4.54 -7.12
CA CYS A 402 17.32 3.43 -7.82
C CYS A 402 17.93 3.87 -9.16
N ALA A 403 17.18 4.60 -9.98
CA ALA A 403 17.64 5.05 -11.29
C ALA A 403 18.92 5.92 -11.20
N HIS A 404 18.97 6.84 -10.23
CA HIS A 404 20.17 7.64 -9.98
C HIS A 404 21.34 6.81 -9.43
N GLY A 405 21.07 5.80 -8.59
CA GLY A 405 22.07 4.85 -8.12
C GLY A 405 22.67 4.03 -9.26
N LEU A 406 21.83 3.55 -10.18
CA LEU A 406 22.25 2.84 -11.39
C LEU A 406 23.14 3.70 -12.28
N ALA A 407 22.74 4.95 -12.55
CA ALA A 407 23.52 5.87 -13.38
C ALA A 407 24.89 6.18 -12.75
N ALA A 408 24.92 6.43 -11.43
CA ALA A 408 26.18 6.65 -10.70
C ALA A 408 27.11 5.43 -10.75
N ARG A 409 26.57 4.22 -10.56
CA ARG A 409 27.33 2.97 -10.68
C ARG A 409 27.88 2.77 -12.09
N HIS A 410 27.07 3.06 -13.11
CA HIS A 410 27.48 2.93 -14.51
C HIS A 410 28.60 3.92 -14.87
N ALA A 411 28.50 5.15 -14.42
CA ALA A 411 29.51 6.19 -14.64
C ALA A 411 30.84 5.93 -13.90
N ALA A 412 30.80 5.31 -12.71
CA ALA A 412 31.97 4.99 -11.91
C ALA A 412 32.80 3.82 -12.46
N ALA A 413 32.27 3.07 -13.42
CA ALA A 413 32.98 1.94 -13.99
C ALA A 413 34.00 2.41 -15.04
N PRO A 414 35.21 1.84 -15.09
CA PRO A 414 36.24 2.24 -16.03
C PRO A 414 35.74 2.08 -17.47
N THR A 415 35.87 3.13 -18.27
CA THR A 415 35.63 3.08 -19.70
C THR A 415 36.63 2.09 -20.30
N PRO A 416 36.19 1.11 -21.13
CA PRO A 416 37.15 0.26 -21.84
C PRO A 416 38.05 1.13 -22.69
N VAL A 417 39.33 1.16 -22.35
CA VAL A 417 40.35 1.78 -23.20
C VAL A 417 40.53 0.86 -24.41
N PHE A 418 39.87 1.20 -25.53
CA PHE A 418 40.20 0.57 -26.80
C PHE A 418 41.63 0.96 -27.15
N SER A 419 42.59 0.10 -26.84
CA SER A 419 43.91 0.20 -27.47
C SER A 419 43.73 -0.11 -28.96
N ASN A 420 43.78 0.94 -29.78
CA ASN A 420 43.96 0.75 -31.21
C ASN A 420 45.23 -0.08 -31.41
N PRO A 421 45.19 -1.18 -32.16
CA PRO A 421 46.42 -1.83 -32.57
C PRO A 421 47.17 -0.84 -33.46
N VAL A 422 48.36 -0.44 -32.99
CA VAL A 422 49.28 0.30 -33.82
C VAL A 422 49.70 -0.65 -34.94
N THR A 423 49.38 -0.28 -36.17
CA THR A 423 49.81 -0.90 -37.42
C THR A 423 51.32 -0.88 -37.56
#